data_eb1acedb524d77c7f0d4416b829740a9
#
_entry.id   eb1acedb524d77c7f0d4416b829740a9
#
_cell.length_a   1.000
_cell.length_b   1.000
_cell.length_c   1.000
_cell.angle_alpha   90.00
_cell.angle_beta   90.00
_cell.angle_gamma   90.00
#
_symmetry.space_group_name_H-M   'P 1'
#
loop_
_entity.id
_entity.type
_entity.pdbx_description
1 polymer ?
#
loop_
_entity_poly.entity_id
_entity_poly.type
_entity_poly.pdbx_seq_one_letter_code
_entity_poly.pdbx_strand_id
1 'polypeptide(L)'
;MLPSSRYIRCAGYEIHCTEWGAPEAPVVIAWHGLARTGRDMDALARHLSSRYRVICPDTIGRGLSQWARTPRDEYRLSFYARIAADLFAQLGIDMAHWIGTSMGGAIGTVCASGLFEPQLKGRIMRLLLNDNAPRLADAALERIKAYAGQPPAFDTVMELEAFFRQVYQPYGWLSDAQWRQLTETSTRRLPDGRVTPHYDPAMVQQFTHHENDYLIWDHYDRLHIPVLCLRGAQSDLVLPETTAEMLTRGPGTRGLLQVVEVPGCGHAPALNVPEQFALVDGFLSDT
;
A
#
# COMPACT_ATOMS: atom_id res chain seq x y z
N MET A 1 12.35 -0.11 -18.68
CA MET A 1 13.08 1.01 -18.05
C MET A 1 13.56 0.56 -16.68
N LEU A 2 14.75 0.98 -16.22
CA LEU A 2 15.21 0.74 -14.87
C LEU A 2 14.59 1.78 -13.92
N PRO A 3 14.29 1.41 -12.66
CA PRO A 3 13.79 2.36 -11.68
C PRO A 3 14.89 3.35 -11.25
N SER A 4 14.47 4.51 -10.78
CA SER A 4 15.34 5.46 -10.08
C SER A 4 14.93 5.56 -8.61
N SER A 5 15.91 5.82 -7.76
CA SER A 5 15.73 6.01 -6.32
C SER A 5 15.74 7.50 -6.02
N ARG A 6 14.75 7.99 -5.25
CA ARG A 6 14.67 9.39 -4.83
C ARG A 6 14.42 9.48 -3.32
N TYR A 7 15.01 10.50 -2.71
CA TYR A 7 14.81 10.84 -1.31
C TYR A 7 14.17 12.22 -1.22
N ILE A 8 13.01 12.31 -0.59
CA ILE A 8 12.15 13.49 -0.60
C ILE A 8 11.82 13.87 0.83
N ARG A 9 11.90 15.16 1.15
CA ARG A 9 11.57 15.63 2.50
C ARG A 9 10.08 15.85 2.65
N CYS A 10 9.39 14.95 3.40
CA CYS A 10 7.97 14.99 3.67
C CYS A 10 7.71 14.93 5.18
N ALA A 11 6.87 15.82 5.71
CA ALA A 11 6.51 15.92 7.13
C ALA A 11 7.72 15.99 8.08
N GLY A 12 8.84 16.56 7.60
CA GLY A 12 10.09 16.66 8.39
C GLY A 12 10.98 15.41 8.37
N TYR A 13 10.61 14.40 7.55
CA TYR A 13 11.35 13.14 7.36
C TYR A 13 11.86 13.01 5.93
N GLU A 14 12.93 12.27 5.76
CA GLU A 14 13.38 11.79 4.46
C GLU A 14 12.62 10.53 4.09
N ILE A 15 11.82 10.62 3.05
CA ILE A 15 11.02 9.53 2.49
C ILE A 15 11.67 9.06 1.20
N HIS A 16 11.95 7.78 1.13
CA HIS A 16 12.44 7.13 -0.08
C HIS A 16 11.29 6.78 -1.00
N CYS A 17 11.50 6.97 -2.30
CA CYS A 17 10.59 6.56 -3.35
C CYS A 17 11.36 5.83 -4.46
N THR A 18 10.82 4.72 -4.95
CA THR A 18 11.22 4.12 -6.21
C THR A 18 10.34 4.68 -7.32
N GLU A 19 10.94 5.24 -8.37
CA GLU A 19 10.24 5.91 -9.47
C GLU A 19 10.49 5.19 -10.79
N TRP A 20 9.42 4.95 -11.55
CA TRP A 20 9.43 4.27 -12.84
C TRP A 20 8.75 5.14 -13.89
N GLY A 21 9.15 4.99 -15.17
CA GLY A 21 8.52 5.67 -16.29
C GLY A 21 9.11 7.04 -16.59
N ALA A 22 8.53 7.72 -17.58
CA ALA A 22 8.97 9.05 -17.99
C ALA A 22 8.48 10.11 -16.99
N PRO A 23 9.32 11.13 -16.66
CA PRO A 23 8.95 12.14 -15.66
C PRO A 23 7.69 12.96 -16.02
N GLU A 24 7.41 13.13 -17.32
CA GLU A 24 6.29 13.92 -17.85
C GLU A 24 5.01 13.10 -18.04
N ALA A 25 5.06 11.78 -17.86
CA ALA A 25 3.89 10.92 -18.03
C ALA A 25 2.88 11.14 -16.89
N PRO A 26 1.58 10.84 -17.10
CA PRO A 26 0.57 10.87 -16.05
C PRO A 26 1.00 10.07 -14.81
N VAL A 27 0.72 10.59 -13.63
CA VAL A 27 1.25 10.01 -12.39
C VAL A 27 0.35 8.92 -11.84
N VAL A 28 0.96 7.83 -11.41
CA VAL A 28 0.37 6.79 -10.56
C VAL A 28 1.16 6.73 -9.25
N ILE A 29 0.49 6.92 -8.12
CA ILE A 29 1.05 6.59 -6.81
C ILE A 29 0.73 5.12 -6.54
N ALA A 30 1.76 4.29 -6.32
CA ALA A 30 1.62 2.88 -6.00
C ALA A 30 2.15 2.63 -4.58
N TRP A 31 1.23 2.48 -3.61
CA TRP A 31 1.58 2.44 -2.19
C TRP A 31 1.42 1.03 -1.59
N HIS A 32 2.45 0.55 -0.91
CA HIS A 32 2.58 -0.79 -0.35
C HIS A 32 1.75 -1.02 0.94
N GLY A 33 1.68 -2.27 1.38
CA GLY A 33 1.05 -2.71 2.63
C GLY A 33 1.87 -2.42 3.89
N LEU A 34 1.32 -2.77 5.05
CA LEU A 34 1.80 -2.40 6.39
C LEU A 34 3.29 -2.68 6.64
N ALA A 35 3.71 -3.93 6.53
CA ALA A 35 5.06 -4.41 6.87
C ALA A 35 5.93 -4.63 5.62
N ARG A 36 5.67 -3.85 4.56
CA ARG A 36 6.27 -4.00 3.24
C ARG A 36 7.01 -2.73 2.83
N THR A 37 7.56 -2.72 1.64
CA THR A 37 8.28 -1.59 1.04
C THR A 37 7.68 -1.22 -0.32
N GLY A 38 7.99 -0.04 -0.84
CA GLY A 38 7.58 0.40 -2.18
C GLY A 38 8.02 -0.55 -3.30
N ARG A 39 9.02 -1.39 -3.04
CA ARG A 39 9.55 -2.36 -4.00
C ARG A 39 8.61 -3.55 -4.25
N ASP A 40 7.59 -3.76 -3.40
CA ASP A 40 6.52 -4.72 -3.68
C ASP A 40 5.72 -4.36 -4.93
N MET A 41 5.69 -3.07 -5.28
CA MET A 41 4.99 -2.56 -6.44
C MET A 41 5.80 -2.67 -7.75
N ASP A 42 7.03 -3.17 -7.71
CA ASP A 42 7.96 -3.18 -8.86
C ASP A 42 7.41 -3.89 -10.10
N ALA A 43 6.74 -5.02 -9.94
CA ALA A 43 6.17 -5.78 -11.07
C ALA A 43 5.11 -4.96 -11.80
N LEU A 44 4.17 -4.40 -11.04
CA LEU A 44 3.12 -3.53 -11.57
C LEU A 44 3.70 -2.22 -12.11
N ALA A 45 4.60 -1.58 -11.37
CA ALA A 45 5.21 -0.32 -11.79
C ALA A 45 6.00 -0.46 -13.09
N ARG A 46 6.73 -1.56 -13.26
CA ARG A 46 7.41 -1.87 -14.53
C ARG A 46 6.41 -2.04 -15.68
N HIS A 47 5.29 -2.73 -15.43
CA HIS A 47 4.23 -2.90 -16.43
C HIS A 47 3.64 -1.56 -16.86
N LEU A 48 3.36 -0.67 -15.91
CA LEU A 48 2.75 0.63 -16.16
C LEU A 48 3.73 1.67 -16.73
N SER A 49 5.04 1.48 -16.58
CA SER A 49 6.08 2.50 -16.83
C SER A 49 6.20 2.98 -18.28
N SER A 50 5.60 2.28 -19.24
CA SER A 50 5.53 2.72 -20.63
C SER A 50 4.49 3.84 -20.86
N ARG A 51 3.54 4.00 -19.95
CA ARG A 51 2.40 4.93 -20.06
C ARG A 51 2.32 5.92 -18.90
N TYR A 52 2.85 5.56 -17.75
CA TYR A 52 2.72 6.32 -16.52
C TYR A 52 4.07 6.55 -15.85
N ARG A 53 4.18 7.66 -15.14
CA ARG A 53 5.19 7.87 -14.11
C ARG A 53 4.68 7.25 -12.83
N VAL A 54 5.25 6.11 -12.42
CA VAL A 54 4.82 5.39 -11.22
C VAL A 54 5.75 5.70 -10.06
N ILE A 55 5.20 6.19 -8.97
CA ILE A 55 5.92 6.56 -7.76
C ILE A 55 5.54 5.59 -6.65
N CYS A 56 6.52 4.83 -6.15
CA CYS A 56 6.36 3.82 -5.12
C CYS A 56 7.09 4.27 -3.85
N PRO A 57 6.44 5.01 -2.93
CA PRO A 57 7.08 5.45 -1.70
C PRO A 57 7.26 4.30 -0.71
N ASP A 58 8.35 4.34 0.05
CA ASP A 58 8.47 3.62 1.31
C ASP A 58 7.79 4.45 2.40
N THR A 59 6.79 3.90 3.06
CA THR A 59 6.14 4.59 4.19
C THR A 59 7.17 4.84 5.30
N ILE A 60 7.06 5.95 6.04
CA ILE A 60 7.90 6.20 7.22
C ILE A 60 8.03 4.93 8.09
N GLY A 61 9.24 4.57 8.49
CA GLY A 61 9.54 3.35 9.24
C GLY A 61 9.60 2.07 8.41
N ARG A 62 9.59 2.15 7.07
CA ARG A 62 9.70 0.99 6.17
C ARG A 62 10.77 1.26 5.12
N GLY A 63 11.37 0.17 4.63
CA GLY A 63 12.37 0.25 3.56
C GLY A 63 13.50 1.25 3.87
N LEU A 64 13.77 2.11 2.92
CA LEU A 64 14.84 3.11 3.02
C LEU A 64 14.39 4.46 3.56
N SER A 65 13.12 4.62 3.93
CA SER A 65 12.61 5.83 4.59
C SER A 65 13.07 5.90 6.05
N GLN A 66 13.20 7.12 6.57
CA GLN A 66 13.51 7.32 7.98
C GLN A 66 12.43 6.70 8.90
N TRP A 67 12.83 6.35 10.11
CA TRP A 67 11.93 5.86 11.14
C TRP A 67 11.31 7.03 11.92
N ALA A 68 10.12 6.80 12.46
CA ALA A 68 9.41 7.77 13.28
C ALA A 68 10.21 8.14 14.54
N ARG A 69 10.23 9.43 14.91
CA ARG A 69 10.82 9.91 16.16
C ARG A 69 9.84 9.75 17.31
N THR A 70 8.56 9.88 17.03
CA THR A 70 7.44 9.71 17.96
C THR A 70 6.45 8.69 17.41
N PRO A 71 6.76 7.37 17.47
CA PRO A 71 5.97 6.31 16.83
C PRO A 71 4.49 6.35 17.16
N ARG A 72 4.15 6.72 18.41
CA ARG A 72 2.77 6.87 18.88
C ARG A 72 1.95 7.87 18.03
N ASP A 73 2.56 8.98 17.66
CA ASP A 73 1.85 10.09 17.03
C ASP A 73 2.01 10.10 15.50
N GLU A 74 3.01 9.35 14.97
CA GLU A 74 3.46 9.41 13.59
C GLU A 74 3.12 8.13 12.80
N TYR A 75 2.93 6.98 13.46
CA TYR A 75 2.40 5.79 12.80
C TYR A 75 0.88 5.80 12.87
N ARG A 76 0.25 6.57 11.96
CA ARG A 76 -1.21 6.68 11.83
C ARG A 76 -1.59 7.26 10.47
N LEU A 77 -2.83 6.99 10.03
CA LEU A 77 -3.29 7.37 8.69
C LEU A 77 -3.25 8.89 8.45
N SER A 78 -3.55 9.72 9.46
CA SER A 78 -3.47 11.19 9.30
C SER A 78 -2.04 11.68 9.06
N PHE A 79 -1.03 11.06 9.67
CA PHE A 79 0.36 11.42 9.44
C PHE A 79 0.85 10.91 8.07
N TYR A 80 0.42 9.71 7.65
CA TYR A 80 0.72 9.19 6.32
C TYR A 80 0.08 10.06 5.22
N ALA A 81 -1.14 10.57 5.44
CA ALA A 81 -1.77 11.54 4.54
C ALA A 81 -0.96 12.84 4.42
N ARG A 82 -0.40 13.34 5.52
CA ARG A 82 0.49 14.50 5.51
C ARG A 82 1.77 14.23 4.70
N ILE A 83 2.37 13.05 4.86
CA ILE A 83 3.51 12.64 4.02
C ILE A 83 3.11 12.64 2.55
N ALA A 84 1.94 12.10 2.21
CA ALA A 84 1.45 12.08 0.83
C ALA A 84 1.22 13.50 0.28
N ALA A 85 0.66 14.42 1.08
CA ALA A 85 0.46 15.81 0.68
C ALA A 85 1.79 16.52 0.36
N ASP A 86 2.79 16.34 1.21
CA ASP A 86 4.13 16.88 0.98
C ASP A 86 4.79 16.22 -0.26
N LEU A 87 4.58 14.91 -0.46
CA LEU A 87 5.07 14.20 -1.65
C LEU A 87 4.51 14.83 -2.94
N PHE A 88 3.19 15.07 -2.98
CA PHE A 88 2.56 15.76 -4.12
C PHE A 88 3.15 17.15 -4.34
N ALA A 89 3.35 17.93 -3.28
CA ALA A 89 3.92 19.28 -3.37
C ALA A 89 5.37 19.25 -3.85
N GLN A 90 6.23 18.41 -3.26
CA GLN A 90 7.66 18.34 -3.57
C GLN A 90 7.95 17.79 -4.98
N LEU A 91 7.09 16.92 -5.49
CA LEU A 91 7.22 16.34 -6.83
C LEU A 91 6.45 17.11 -7.91
N GLY A 92 5.74 18.19 -7.55
CA GLY A 92 4.93 18.97 -8.48
C GLY A 92 3.79 18.15 -9.11
N ILE A 93 3.18 17.24 -8.32
CA ILE A 93 2.11 16.38 -8.83
C ILE A 93 0.79 17.13 -8.68
N ASP A 94 0.16 17.52 -9.77
CA ASP A 94 -1.16 18.15 -9.73
C ASP A 94 -2.27 17.12 -9.57
N MET A 95 -2.24 16.06 -10.35
CA MET A 95 -3.23 14.99 -10.37
C MET A 95 -2.53 13.64 -10.44
N ALA A 96 -3.09 12.63 -9.78
CA ALA A 96 -2.59 11.26 -9.85
C ALA A 96 -3.70 10.22 -9.78
N HIS A 97 -3.47 9.04 -10.33
CA HIS A 97 -4.16 7.82 -9.95
C HIS A 97 -3.50 7.24 -8.70
N TRP A 98 -4.26 6.52 -7.90
CA TRP A 98 -3.74 5.87 -6.69
C TRP A 98 -4.03 4.37 -6.70
N ILE A 99 -2.99 3.58 -6.51
CA ILE A 99 -3.07 2.13 -6.33
C ILE A 99 -2.49 1.83 -4.95
N GLY A 100 -3.31 1.33 -4.04
CA GLY A 100 -2.87 1.06 -2.67
C GLY A 100 -3.15 -0.37 -2.25
N THR A 101 -2.11 -1.10 -1.82
CA THR A 101 -2.25 -2.42 -1.23
C THR A 101 -2.46 -2.29 0.27
N SER A 102 -3.55 -2.88 0.80
CA SER A 102 -3.80 -2.93 2.25
C SER A 102 -3.72 -1.53 2.88
N MET A 103 -2.80 -1.27 3.81
CA MET A 103 -2.53 0.06 4.38
C MET A 103 -2.42 1.15 3.31
N GLY A 104 -1.78 0.87 2.17
CA GLY A 104 -1.66 1.83 1.05
C GLY A 104 -3.02 2.22 0.46
N GLY A 105 -4.00 1.32 0.48
CA GLY A 105 -5.39 1.59 0.10
C GLY A 105 -6.09 2.49 1.12
N ALA A 106 -5.89 2.24 2.42
CA ALA A 106 -6.42 3.10 3.47
C ALA A 106 -5.85 4.53 3.37
N ILE A 107 -4.53 4.67 3.14
CA ILE A 107 -3.87 5.96 2.91
C ILE A 107 -4.51 6.66 1.70
N GLY A 108 -4.68 5.96 0.58
CA GLY A 108 -5.35 6.51 -0.62
C GLY A 108 -6.76 7.00 -0.35
N THR A 109 -7.53 6.25 0.43
CA THR A 109 -8.91 6.61 0.81
C THR A 109 -8.94 7.90 1.63
N VAL A 110 -8.10 8.02 2.66
CA VAL A 110 -8.06 9.21 3.51
C VAL A 110 -7.53 10.43 2.75
N CYS A 111 -6.56 10.25 1.85
CA CYS A 111 -6.06 11.31 0.96
C CYS A 111 -7.14 11.79 -0.01
N ALA A 112 -7.84 10.88 -0.70
CA ALA A 112 -8.85 11.23 -1.68
C ALA A 112 -10.07 11.94 -1.06
N SER A 113 -10.41 11.62 0.19
CA SER A 113 -11.48 12.30 0.92
C SER A 113 -11.18 13.77 1.24
N GLY A 114 -9.90 14.11 1.39
CA GLY A 114 -9.44 15.45 1.78
C GLY A 114 -9.80 15.86 3.20
N LEU A 115 -10.21 14.92 4.08
CA LEU A 115 -10.57 15.28 5.46
C LEU A 115 -9.35 15.63 6.33
N PHE A 116 -8.27 14.89 6.19
CA PHE A 116 -7.03 15.18 6.93
C PHE A 116 -6.20 16.25 6.23
N GLU A 117 -6.12 16.20 4.90
CA GLU A 117 -5.30 17.08 4.08
C GLU A 117 -6.17 17.68 2.94
N PRO A 118 -6.86 18.82 3.20
CA PRO A 118 -7.78 19.42 2.24
C PRO A 118 -7.17 19.75 0.88
N GLN A 119 -5.84 19.99 0.83
CA GLN A 119 -5.11 20.25 -0.42
C GLN A 119 -5.02 19.04 -1.35
N LEU A 120 -5.30 17.82 -0.86
CA LEU A 120 -5.37 16.62 -1.70
C LEU A 120 -6.75 16.37 -2.31
N LYS A 121 -7.78 17.10 -1.83
CA LYS A 121 -9.14 16.94 -2.34
C LYS A 121 -9.20 17.24 -3.84
N GLY A 122 -9.71 16.27 -4.60
CA GLY A 122 -9.83 16.38 -6.05
C GLY A 122 -8.53 16.14 -6.82
N ARG A 123 -7.41 15.83 -6.15
CA ARG A 123 -6.12 15.52 -6.82
C ARG A 123 -5.92 14.04 -7.10
N ILE A 124 -6.70 13.15 -6.49
CA ILE A 124 -6.72 11.73 -6.80
C ILE A 124 -7.90 11.49 -7.75
N MET A 125 -7.58 11.03 -8.96
CA MET A 125 -8.56 10.86 -10.04
C MET A 125 -9.29 9.51 -9.97
N ARG A 126 -8.57 8.45 -9.61
CA ARG A 126 -9.04 7.06 -9.49
C ARG A 126 -8.35 6.41 -8.31
N LEU A 127 -9.04 5.56 -7.58
CA LEU A 127 -8.53 4.86 -6.41
C LEU A 127 -8.69 3.36 -6.57
N LEU A 128 -7.59 2.61 -6.65
CA LEU A 128 -7.58 1.16 -6.59
C LEU A 128 -7.21 0.72 -5.18
N LEU A 129 -8.10 -0.03 -4.56
CA LEU A 129 -7.95 -0.68 -3.25
C LEU A 129 -7.59 -2.15 -3.48
N ASN A 130 -6.32 -2.49 -3.37
CA ASN A 130 -5.87 -3.87 -3.46
C ASN A 130 -5.97 -4.51 -2.08
N ASP A 131 -7.02 -5.27 -1.89
CA ASP A 131 -7.42 -5.96 -0.67
C ASP A 131 -7.44 -5.03 0.56
N ASN A 132 -8.16 -3.92 0.40
CA ASN A 132 -8.47 -2.94 1.45
C ASN A 132 -9.92 -2.50 1.37
N ALA A 133 -10.49 -2.15 2.52
CA ALA A 133 -11.87 -1.68 2.65
C ALA A 133 -11.98 -0.68 3.83
N PRO A 134 -13.08 0.09 3.92
CA PRO A 134 -13.30 1.06 5.00
C PRO A 134 -13.42 0.46 6.40
N ARG A 135 -13.60 -0.84 6.51
CA ARG A 135 -13.54 -1.65 7.72
C ARG A 135 -12.79 -2.94 7.42
N LEU A 136 -11.88 -3.30 8.28
CA LEU A 136 -11.11 -4.55 8.21
C LEU A 136 -11.64 -5.53 9.26
N ALA A 137 -11.45 -6.83 9.02
CA ALA A 137 -11.89 -7.87 9.95
C ALA A 137 -11.07 -7.82 11.25
N ASP A 138 -11.77 -7.77 12.39
CA ASP A 138 -11.16 -7.64 13.71
C ASP A 138 -10.16 -8.78 14.00
N ALA A 139 -10.52 -10.02 13.66
CA ALA A 139 -9.66 -11.18 13.85
C ALA A 139 -8.34 -11.08 13.07
N ALA A 140 -8.38 -10.53 11.84
CA ALA A 140 -7.18 -10.32 11.05
C ALA A 140 -6.31 -9.18 11.63
N LEU A 141 -6.92 -8.11 12.13
CA LEU A 141 -6.20 -7.02 12.81
C LEU A 141 -5.49 -7.52 14.07
N GLU A 142 -6.16 -8.35 14.90
CA GLU A 142 -5.53 -8.93 16.08
C GLU A 142 -4.34 -9.84 15.73
N ARG A 143 -4.47 -10.64 14.67
CA ARG A 143 -3.35 -11.44 14.16
C ARG A 143 -2.17 -10.54 13.71
N ILE A 144 -2.45 -9.45 13.00
CA ILE A 144 -1.42 -8.50 12.55
C ILE A 144 -0.71 -7.86 13.75
N LYS A 145 -1.45 -7.42 14.77
CA LYS A 145 -0.89 -6.87 16.01
C LYS A 145 0.07 -7.85 16.67
N ALA A 146 -0.28 -9.13 16.72
CA ALA A 146 0.51 -10.15 17.39
C ALA A 146 1.91 -10.33 16.80
N TYR A 147 2.09 -10.22 15.47
CA TYR A 147 3.41 -10.42 14.85
C TYR A 147 4.15 -9.12 14.47
N ALA A 148 3.42 -8.04 14.18
CA ALA A 148 4.03 -6.83 13.61
C ALA A 148 5.01 -6.13 14.56
N GLY A 149 4.78 -6.22 15.87
CA GLY A 149 5.65 -5.61 16.90
C GLY A 149 6.92 -6.41 17.21
N GLN A 150 7.04 -7.64 16.74
CA GLN A 150 8.16 -8.54 17.02
C GLN A 150 8.64 -9.25 15.75
N PRO A 151 9.27 -8.51 14.81
CA PRO A 151 9.78 -9.13 13.59
C PRO A 151 10.83 -10.20 13.94
N PRO A 152 10.74 -11.39 13.31
CA PRO A 152 11.73 -12.44 13.55
C PRO A 152 13.10 -12.03 12.99
N ALA A 153 14.15 -12.61 13.56
CA ALA A 153 15.51 -12.48 13.07
C ALA A 153 16.09 -13.86 12.71
N PHE A 154 16.84 -13.92 11.62
CA PHE A 154 17.38 -15.13 11.02
C PHE A 154 18.89 -14.97 10.79
N ASP A 155 19.63 -16.09 10.80
CA ASP A 155 21.06 -16.06 10.56
C ASP A 155 21.38 -15.77 9.08
N THR A 156 20.50 -16.19 8.17
CA THR A 156 20.70 -16.07 6.73
C THR A 156 19.51 -15.43 6.00
N VAL A 157 19.79 -14.83 4.83
CA VAL A 157 18.74 -14.34 3.92
C VAL A 157 17.88 -15.48 3.38
N MET A 158 18.45 -16.68 3.23
CA MET A 158 17.71 -17.86 2.76
C MET A 158 16.61 -18.28 3.76
N GLU A 159 16.89 -18.22 5.06
CA GLU A 159 15.89 -18.48 6.10
C GLU A 159 14.81 -17.42 6.12
N LEU A 160 15.18 -16.15 5.93
CA LEU A 160 14.20 -15.06 5.79
C LEU A 160 13.35 -15.24 4.54
N GLU A 161 13.90 -15.69 3.40
CA GLU A 161 13.14 -16.01 2.20
C GLU A 161 12.13 -17.15 2.46
N ALA A 162 12.57 -18.22 3.12
CA ALA A 162 11.68 -19.33 3.50
C ALA A 162 10.53 -18.85 4.38
N PHE A 163 10.80 -17.99 5.35
CA PHE A 163 9.79 -17.34 6.18
C PHE A 163 8.82 -16.49 5.34
N PHE A 164 9.31 -15.66 4.42
CA PHE A 164 8.45 -14.84 3.56
C PHE A 164 7.59 -15.68 2.63
N ARG A 165 8.12 -16.77 2.06
CA ARG A 165 7.34 -17.72 1.25
C ARG A 165 6.18 -18.34 2.04
N GLN A 166 6.35 -18.56 3.34
CA GLN A 166 5.29 -19.08 4.21
C GLN A 166 4.26 -17.99 4.55
N VAL A 167 4.72 -16.83 5.02
CA VAL A 167 3.85 -15.74 5.52
C VAL A 167 3.07 -15.07 4.39
N TYR A 168 3.71 -14.88 3.23
CA TYR A 168 3.11 -14.22 2.06
C TYR A 168 2.59 -15.20 1.00
N GLN A 169 2.46 -16.48 1.35
CA GLN A 169 1.78 -17.46 0.48
C GLN A 169 0.40 -16.97 -0.02
N PRO A 170 -0.41 -16.23 0.77
CA PRO A 170 -1.67 -15.67 0.32
C PRO A 170 -1.58 -14.62 -0.81
N TYR A 171 -0.39 -14.11 -1.14
CA TYR A 171 -0.20 -13.19 -2.27
C TYR A 171 -0.53 -13.82 -3.64
N GLY A 172 -0.65 -15.15 -3.68
CA GLY A 172 -0.81 -15.93 -4.88
C GLY A 172 0.52 -16.39 -5.44
N TRP A 173 0.55 -16.62 -6.76
CA TRP A 173 1.75 -17.15 -7.40
C TRP A 173 2.85 -16.09 -7.57
N LEU A 174 4.06 -16.43 -7.10
CA LEU A 174 5.29 -15.71 -7.38
C LEU A 174 6.35 -16.69 -7.90
N SER A 175 7.12 -16.28 -8.91
CA SER A 175 8.30 -17.03 -9.35
C SER A 175 9.44 -16.95 -8.33
N ASP A 176 10.40 -17.87 -8.40
CA ASP A 176 11.59 -17.84 -7.54
C ASP A 176 12.37 -16.53 -7.65
N ALA A 177 12.41 -15.93 -8.84
CA ALA A 177 13.05 -14.63 -9.03
C ALA A 177 12.29 -13.50 -8.29
N GLN A 178 10.96 -13.55 -8.29
CA GLN A 178 10.13 -12.58 -7.55
C GLN A 178 10.25 -12.78 -6.03
N TRP A 179 10.31 -14.03 -5.54
CA TRP A 179 10.57 -14.30 -4.13
C TRP A 179 11.92 -13.77 -3.67
N ARG A 180 12.98 -13.99 -4.47
CA ARG A 180 14.32 -13.43 -4.18
C ARG A 180 14.29 -11.90 -4.16
N GLN A 181 13.71 -11.26 -5.18
CA GLN A 181 13.59 -9.81 -5.23
C GLN A 181 12.82 -9.26 -4.02
N LEU A 182 11.65 -9.85 -3.68
CA LEU A 182 10.86 -9.48 -2.52
C LEU A 182 11.69 -9.58 -1.23
N THR A 183 12.47 -10.64 -1.08
CA THR A 183 13.31 -10.86 0.09
C THR A 183 14.44 -9.82 0.16
N GLU A 184 15.19 -9.64 -0.92
CA GLU A 184 16.32 -8.70 -0.97
C GLU A 184 15.87 -7.25 -0.66
N THR A 185 14.75 -6.82 -1.22
CA THR A 185 14.22 -5.47 -1.03
C THR A 185 13.52 -5.25 0.31
N SER A 186 13.28 -6.33 1.06
CA SER A 186 12.63 -6.30 2.38
C SER A 186 13.55 -6.78 3.50
N THR A 187 14.85 -6.91 3.23
CA THR A 187 15.84 -7.38 4.22
C THR A 187 16.54 -6.20 4.87
N ARG A 188 16.59 -6.20 6.20
CA ARG A 188 17.48 -5.35 7.01
C ARG A 188 18.44 -6.21 7.78
N ARG A 189 19.73 -5.83 7.79
CA ARG A 189 20.75 -6.49 8.60
C ARG A 189 20.82 -5.86 9.99
N LEU A 190 20.88 -6.70 11.01
CA LEU A 190 21.02 -6.28 12.40
C LEU A 190 22.52 -6.10 12.76
N PRO A 191 22.86 -5.39 13.86
CA PRO A 191 24.24 -5.19 14.28
C PRO A 191 24.99 -6.49 14.58
N ASP A 192 24.29 -7.56 14.97
CA ASP A 192 24.85 -8.89 15.23
C ASP A 192 25.04 -9.74 13.96
N GLY A 193 24.74 -9.17 12.77
CA GLY A 193 24.89 -9.81 11.47
C GLY A 193 23.66 -10.57 10.98
N ARG A 194 22.68 -10.84 11.84
CA ARG A 194 21.40 -11.47 11.45
C ARG A 194 20.59 -10.57 10.53
N VAL A 195 19.59 -11.13 9.90
CA VAL A 195 18.65 -10.43 9.02
C VAL A 195 17.23 -10.47 9.57
N THR A 196 16.46 -9.43 9.28
CA THR A 196 15.07 -9.27 9.73
C THR A 196 14.27 -8.53 8.65
N PRO A 197 12.95 -8.60 8.64
CA PRO A 197 12.12 -7.75 7.77
C PRO A 197 12.44 -6.25 7.94
N HIS A 198 12.40 -5.51 6.82
CA HIS A 198 12.86 -4.11 6.78
C HIS A 198 11.76 -3.12 7.17
N TYR A 199 11.35 -3.16 8.42
CA TYR A 199 10.43 -2.17 9.00
C TYR A 199 10.75 -1.89 10.48
N ASP A 200 10.26 -0.77 10.99
CA ASP A 200 10.30 -0.41 12.40
C ASP A 200 9.23 -1.19 13.19
N PRO A 201 9.58 -2.05 14.15
CA PRO A 201 8.60 -2.78 14.95
C PRO A 201 7.69 -1.84 15.77
N ALA A 202 8.12 -0.62 16.07
CA ALA A 202 7.28 0.36 16.77
C ALA A 202 6.04 0.78 15.97
N MET A 203 5.96 0.44 14.66
CA MET A 203 4.76 0.69 13.86
C MET A 203 3.49 0.01 14.41
N VAL A 204 3.63 -1.04 15.24
CA VAL A 204 2.49 -1.70 15.90
C VAL A 204 1.71 -0.72 16.79
N GLN A 205 2.34 0.36 17.26
CA GLN A 205 1.70 1.37 18.10
C GLN A 205 0.50 2.05 17.42
N GLN A 206 0.41 2.05 16.09
CA GLN A 206 -0.77 2.53 15.38
C GLN A 206 -2.05 1.77 15.75
N PHE A 207 -1.93 0.49 16.08
CA PHE A 207 -3.09 -0.34 16.47
C PHE A 207 -3.40 -0.30 17.96
N THR A 208 -2.44 0.08 18.81
CA THR A 208 -2.62 0.13 20.26
C THR A 208 -3.00 1.52 20.77
N HIS A 209 -2.66 2.56 20.04
CA HIS A 209 -2.96 3.96 20.39
C HIS A 209 -4.05 4.58 19.50
N HIS A 210 -4.30 3.99 18.34
CA HIS A 210 -5.25 4.47 17.34
C HIS A 210 -6.12 3.32 16.83
N GLU A 211 -6.82 2.63 17.73
CA GLU A 211 -7.58 1.40 17.43
C GLU A 211 -8.60 1.56 16.30
N ASN A 212 -9.18 2.77 16.15
CA ASN A 212 -10.17 3.06 15.12
C ASN A 212 -9.59 3.72 13.87
N ASP A 213 -8.27 3.84 13.74
CA ASP A 213 -7.64 4.57 12.64
C ASP A 213 -7.96 3.94 11.27
N TYR A 214 -8.20 2.62 11.25
CA TYR A 214 -8.60 1.88 10.05
C TYR A 214 -10.13 1.71 9.88
N LEU A 215 -10.93 2.33 10.73
CA LEU A 215 -12.39 2.43 10.52
C LEU A 215 -12.68 3.75 9.80
N ILE A 216 -12.61 3.73 8.47
CA ILE A 216 -12.55 4.93 7.62
C ILE A 216 -13.80 5.14 6.76
N TRP A 217 -14.98 4.71 7.23
CA TRP A 217 -16.24 4.90 6.50
C TRP A 217 -16.52 6.37 6.20
N ASP A 218 -16.25 7.30 7.13
CA ASP A 218 -16.46 8.73 6.94
C ASP A 218 -15.63 9.30 5.78
N HIS A 219 -14.43 8.74 5.56
CA HIS A 219 -13.60 9.08 4.42
C HIS A 219 -14.15 8.46 3.14
N TYR A 220 -14.51 7.18 3.18
CA TYR A 220 -15.04 6.45 2.03
C TYR A 220 -16.33 7.06 1.49
N ASP A 221 -17.28 7.42 2.36
CA ASP A 221 -18.56 8.00 2.00
C ASP A 221 -18.43 9.34 1.26
N ARG A 222 -17.30 10.04 1.42
CA ARG A 222 -16.98 11.32 0.77
C ARG A 222 -16.28 11.17 -0.58
N LEU A 223 -16.00 9.96 -1.02
CA LEU A 223 -15.35 9.74 -2.32
C LEU A 223 -16.36 10.00 -3.46
N HIS A 224 -15.95 10.84 -4.41
CA HIS A 224 -16.69 11.16 -5.63
C HIS A 224 -15.87 10.80 -6.88
N ILE A 225 -15.00 9.84 -6.78
CA ILE A 225 -14.10 9.36 -7.83
C ILE A 225 -14.37 7.87 -8.08
N PRO A 226 -14.02 7.33 -9.25
CA PRO A 226 -14.04 5.89 -9.50
C PRO A 226 -13.17 5.13 -8.51
N VAL A 227 -13.70 4.04 -7.97
CA VAL A 227 -13.01 3.13 -7.03
C VAL A 227 -13.08 1.72 -7.58
N LEU A 228 -11.93 1.04 -7.66
CA LEU A 228 -11.85 -0.41 -7.90
C LEU A 228 -11.35 -1.07 -6.62
N CYS A 229 -12.13 -1.98 -6.06
CA CYS A 229 -11.73 -2.85 -4.97
C CYS A 229 -11.39 -4.24 -5.54
N LEU A 230 -10.12 -4.60 -5.51
CA LEU A 230 -9.66 -5.97 -5.77
C LEU A 230 -9.64 -6.70 -4.43
N ARG A 231 -10.49 -7.69 -4.26
CA ARG A 231 -10.53 -8.54 -3.07
C ARG A 231 -9.91 -9.90 -3.40
N GLY A 232 -8.92 -10.34 -2.63
CA GLY A 232 -8.48 -11.73 -2.72
C GLY A 232 -9.64 -12.68 -2.38
N ALA A 233 -9.94 -13.66 -3.22
CA ALA A 233 -11.07 -14.57 -3.00
C ALA A 233 -10.99 -15.30 -1.64
N GLN A 234 -9.77 -15.48 -1.13
CA GLN A 234 -9.47 -16.11 0.17
C GLN A 234 -9.06 -15.08 1.23
N SER A 235 -9.32 -13.78 1.01
CA SER A 235 -8.97 -12.75 1.98
C SER A 235 -9.76 -12.92 3.28
N ASP A 236 -9.03 -12.92 4.39
CA ASP A 236 -9.55 -12.90 5.74
C ASP A 236 -9.55 -11.49 6.36
N LEU A 237 -9.00 -10.51 5.63
CA LEU A 237 -8.96 -9.11 6.06
C LEU A 237 -10.13 -8.29 5.50
N VAL A 238 -10.44 -8.47 4.22
CA VAL A 238 -11.58 -7.84 3.56
C VAL A 238 -12.67 -8.89 3.37
N LEU A 239 -13.73 -8.81 4.17
CA LEU A 239 -14.81 -9.79 4.15
C LEU A 239 -15.84 -9.47 3.06
N PRO A 240 -16.53 -10.48 2.49
CA PRO A 240 -17.57 -10.27 1.48
C PRO A 240 -18.66 -9.31 1.92
N GLU A 241 -19.09 -9.37 3.18
CA GLU A 241 -20.08 -8.49 3.77
C GLU A 241 -19.63 -7.03 3.80
N THR A 242 -18.32 -6.77 4.00
CA THR A 242 -17.77 -5.40 3.95
C THR A 242 -17.82 -4.86 2.52
N THR A 243 -17.46 -5.66 1.52
CA THR A 243 -17.58 -5.23 0.11
C THR A 243 -19.03 -5.04 -0.32
N ALA A 244 -19.96 -5.85 0.20
CA ALA A 244 -21.39 -5.64 -0.01
C ALA A 244 -21.86 -4.31 0.61
N GLU A 245 -21.40 -3.96 1.82
CA GLU A 245 -21.70 -2.66 2.45
C GLU A 245 -21.12 -1.50 1.63
N MET A 246 -19.91 -1.63 1.09
CA MET A 246 -19.30 -0.61 0.22
C MET A 246 -20.17 -0.28 -1.00
N LEU A 247 -20.89 -1.25 -1.58
CA LEU A 247 -21.80 -1.04 -2.70
C LEU A 247 -23.02 -0.17 -2.33
N THR A 248 -23.39 -0.12 -1.06
CA THR A 248 -24.54 0.62 -0.55
C THR A 248 -24.19 1.98 0.03
N ARG A 249 -22.91 2.38 0.00
CA ARG A 249 -22.40 3.63 0.59
C ARG A 249 -21.45 4.36 -0.36
N GLY A 250 -21.23 5.63 -0.10
CA GLY A 250 -20.21 6.44 -0.76
C GLY A 250 -20.21 6.30 -2.29
N PRO A 251 -19.06 5.93 -2.91
CA PRO A 251 -18.97 5.73 -4.35
C PRO A 251 -19.88 4.60 -4.86
N GLY A 252 -20.22 3.60 -4.04
CA GLY A 252 -21.13 2.51 -4.41
C GLY A 252 -22.51 3.02 -4.82
N THR A 253 -23.11 3.94 -4.03
CA THR A 253 -24.43 4.51 -4.33
C THR A 253 -24.43 5.41 -5.58
N ARG A 254 -23.27 5.77 -6.08
CA ARG A 254 -23.08 6.65 -7.25
C ARG A 254 -22.69 5.88 -8.51
N GLY A 255 -22.63 4.54 -8.44
CA GLY A 255 -22.16 3.70 -9.56
C GLY A 255 -20.67 3.87 -9.86
N LEU A 256 -19.88 4.36 -8.91
CA LEU A 256 -18.46 4.62 -9.03
C LEU A 256 -17.59 3.53 -8.41
N LEU A 257 -18.17 2.51 -7.78
CA LEU A 257 -17.45 1.36 -7.21
C LEU A 257 -17.59 0.14 -8.11
N GLN A 258 -16.46 -0.46 -8.40
CA GLN A 258 -16.36 -1.83 -8.92
C GLN A 258 -15.68 -2.70 -7.87
N VAL A 259 -16.20 -3.89 -7.61
CA VAL A 259 -15.58 -4.91 -6.76
C VAL A 259 -15.27 -6.13 -7.62
N VAL A 260 -14.02 -6.60 -7.56
CA VAL A 260 -13.56 -7.78 -8.31
C VAL A 260 -12.88 -8.73 -7.33
N GLU A 261 -13.34 -9.98 -7.32
CA GLU A 261 -12.65 -11.05 -6.59
C GLU A 261 -11.50 -11.61 -7.44
N VAL A 262 -10.30 -11.69 -6.84
CA VAL A 262 -9.09 -12.22 -7.46
C VAL A 262 -8.91 -13.67 -7.01
N PRO A 263 -9.08 -14.66 -7.91
CA PRO A 263 -8.96 -16.06 -7.55
C PRO A 263 -7.54 -16.45 -7.16
N GLY A 264 -7.39 -17.46 -6.30
CA GLY A 264 -6.10 -18.00 -5.88
C GLY A 264 -5.27 -17.08 -4.97
N CYS A 265 -5.85 -15.96 -4.51
CA CYS A 265 -5.21 -15.02 -3.62
C CYS A 265 -6.02 -14.82 -2.33
N GLY A 266 -5.30 -14.59 -1.24
CA GLY A 266 -5.81 -14.05 0.00
C GLY A 266 -5.39 -12.58 0.17
N HIS A 267 -4.95 -12.21 1.37
CA HIS A 267 -4.45 -10.85 1.65
C HIS A 267 -2.94 -10.76 1.39
N ALA A 268 -2.56 -10.04 0.34
CA ALA A 268 -3.27 -9.38 -0.74
C ALA A 268 -2.74 -9.86 -2.10
N PRO A 269 -3.53 -9.78 -3.21
CA PRO A 269 -3.02 -10.06 -4.55
C PRO A 269 -1.70 -9.32 -4.84
N ALA A 270 -0.70 -10.05 -5.38
CA ALA A 270 0.64 -9.49 -5.57
C ALA A 270 0.72 -8.47 -6.73
N LEU A 271 -0.31 -8.35 -7.56
CA LEU A 271 -0.35 -7.49 -8.75
C LEU A 271 0.85 -7.75 -9.68
N ASN A 272 1.13 -9.03 -9.97
CA ASN A 272 2.35 -9.46 -10.64
C ASN A 272 2.13 -10.40 -11.84
N VAL A 273 0.88 -10.68 -12.17
CA VAL A 273 0.50 -11.57 -13.28
C VAL A 273 -0.38 -10.86 -14.30
N PRO A 274 -0.41 -11.32 -15.58
CA PRO A 274 -1.12 -10.65 -16.68
C PRO A 274 -2.60 -10.37 -16.38
N GLU A 275 -3.30 -11.29 -15.72
CA GLU A 275 -4.71 -11.15 -15.39
C GLU A 275 -4.96 -9.99 -14.41
N GLN A 276 -4.09 -9.82 -13.43
CA GLN A 276 -4.16 -8.72 -12.48
C GLN A 276 -3.76 -7.40 -13.13
N PHE A 277 -2.76 -7.41 -14.03
CA PHE A 277 -2.39 -6.22 -14.82
C PHE A 277 -3.55 -5.75 -15.70
N ALA A 278 -4.29 -6.68 -16.33
CA ALA A 278 -5.44 -6.34 -17.15
C ALA A 278 -6.55 -5.62 -16.36
N LEU A 279 -6.79 -6.02 -15.11
CA LEU A 279 -7.74 -5.34 -14.22
C LEU A 279 -7.30 -3.89 -13.92
N VAL A 280 -6.01 -3.71 -13.63
CA VAL A 280 -5.44 -2.37 -13.38
C VAL A 280 -5.48 -1.51 -14.66
N ASP A 281 -5.08 -2.07 -15.79
CA ASP A 281 -5.07 -1.37 -17.08
C ASP A 281 -6.48 -0.92 -17.48
N GLY A 282 -7.47 -1.80 -17.38
CA GLY A 282 -8.87 -1.47 -17.65
C GLY A 282 -9.32 -0.31 -16.76
N PHE A 283 -9.10 -0.42 -15.46
CA PHE A 283 -9.51 0.63 -14.52
C PHE A 283 -8.83 1.98 -14.75
N LEU A 284 -7.55 2.01 -15.12
CA LEU A 284 -6.84 3.27 -15.38
C LEU A 284 -7.19 3.90 -16.73
N SER A 285 -7.67 3.10 -17.71
CA SER A 285 -7.94 3.54 -19.09
C SER A 285 -9.39 3.96 -19.33
N ASP A 286 -10.34 3.57 -18.46
CA ASP A 286 -11.75 3.95 -18.59
C ASP A 286 -11.89 5.48 -18.50
N THR A 287 -12.27 6.12 -19.60
CA THR A 287 -12.48 7.56 -19.77
C THR A 287 -13.88 7.97 -19.36
#